data_1e27eb5173008051c2a445d287d4533c
#
_entry.id   1e27eb5173008051c2a445d287d4533c
#
_cell.length_a   1.000
_cell.length_b   1.000
_cell.length_c   1.000
_cell.angle_alpha   90.00
_cell.angle_beta   90.00
_cell.angle_gamma   90.00
#
_symmetry.space_group_name_H-M   'P 1'
#
loop_
_entity.id
_entity.type
_entity.pdbx_description
1 polymer ?
#
loop_
_entity_poly.entity_id
_entity_poly.type
_entity_poly.pdbx_seq_one_letter_code
_entity_poly.pdbx_strand_id
1 'polypeptide(L)' 'MILQINGERRNVPDGLTILALIGQLGFKPDRVAVELNLEIVSRARWEEAELREGDKLEVVQFVGGGSGLESSF' A
#
# COMPACT_ATOMS: atom_id res chain seq x y z
N MET A 1 14.07 5.64 -2.70
CA MET A 1 13.76 5.74 -1.25
C MET A 1 13.51 4.38 -0.65
N ILE A 2 13.72 4.28 0.62
CA ILE A 2 13.50 3.03 1.35
C ILE A 2 12.16 3.11 2.07
N LEU A 3 11.30 2.15 1.80
CA LEU A 3 10.02 2.00 2.49
C LEU A 3 10.01 0.68 3.24
N GLN A 4 9.11 0.57 4.21
CA GLN A 4 8.82 -0.70 4.85
C GLN A 4 7.41 -1.10 4.44
N ILE A 5 7.30 -2.23 3.75
CA ILE A 5 6.01 -2.70 3.23
C ILE A 5 5.74 -4.08 3.81
N ASN A 6 4.71 -4.16 4.63
CA ASN A 6 4.34 -5.40 5.32
C ASN A 6 5.54 -6.03 6.04
N GLY A 7 6.30 -5.19 6.73
CA GLY A 7 7.44 -5.63 7.50
C GLY A 7 8.73 -5.80 6.73
N GLU A 8 8.71 -5.63 5.41
CA GLU A 8 9.90 -5.79 4.58
C GLU A 8 10.40 -4.45 4.06
N ARG A 9 11.71 -4.24 4.15
CA ARG A 9 12.33 -3.04 3.60
C ARG A 9 12.45 -3.19 2.09
N ARG A 10 12.02 -2.17 1.36
CA ARG A 10 12.10 -2.16 -0.10
C ARG A 10 12.62 -0.84 -0.60
N ASN A 11 13.49 -0.92 -1.59
CA ASN A 11 14.00 0.26 -2.26
C ASN A 11 13.14 0.52 -3.50
N VAL A 12 12.55 1.69 -3.57
CA VAL A 12 11.65 2.08 -4.66
C VAL A 12 12.03 3.47 -5.17
N PRO A 13 11.59 3.83 -6.37
CA PRO A 13 11.88 5.17 -6.89
C PRO A 13 11.28 6.26 -6.01
N ASP A 14 11.94 7.40 -5.96
CA ASP A 14 11.41 8.57 -5.26
C ASP A 14 10.19 9.11 -5.98
N GLY A 15 9.31 9.75 -5.23
CA GLY A 15 8.16 10.42 -5.81
C GLY A 15 6.96 9.54 -6.11
N LEU A 16 6.96 8.30 -5.63
CA LEU A 16 5.81 7.42 -5.82
C LEU A 16 4.66 7.85 -4.94
N THR A 17 3.45 7.78 -5.50
CA THR A 17 2.22 7.87 -4.72
C THR A 17 1.84 6.47 -4.25
N ILE A 18 0.88 6.41 -3.32
CA ILE A 18 0.36 5.11 -2.89
C ILE A 18 -0.20 4.34 -4.08
N LEU A 19 -0.96 5.01 -4.95
CA LEU A 19 -1.55 4.34 -6.11
C LEU A 19 -0.48 3.74 -7.02
N ALA A 20 0.56 4.50 -7.29
CA ALA A 20 1.65 4.02 -8.14
C ALA A 20 2.36 2.82 -7.51
N LEU A 21 2.58 2.87 -6.20
CA LEU A 21 3.23 1.76 -5.51
C LEU A 21 2.38 0.49 -5.56
N ILE A 22 1.08 0.62 -5.31
CA ILE A 22 0.16 -0.53 -5.37
C ILE A 22 0.24 -1.19 -6.75
N GLY A 23 0.25 -0.39 -7.81
CA GLY A 23 0.39 -0.92 -9.17
C GLY A 23 1.73 -1.61 -9.39
N GLN A 24 2.81 -1.02 -8.87
CA GLN A 24 4.14 -1.60 -9.00
C GLN A 24 4.27 -2.95 -8.29
N LEU A 25 3.57 -3.09 -7.17
CA LEU A 25 3.58 -4.35 -6.42
C LEU A 25 2.68 -5.42 -7.05
N GLY A 26 1.93 -5.06 -8.09
CA GLY A 26 1.08 -6.02 -8.78
C GLY A 26 -0.29 -6.19 -8.17
N PHE A 27 -0.67 -5.35 -7.22
CA PHE A 27 -2.01 -5.42 -6.64
C PHE A 27 -2.99 -4.62 -7.49
N LYS A 28 -4.24 -5.04 -7.45
CA LYS A 28 -5.34 -4.29 -8.03
C LYS A 28 -5.86 -3.31 -6.97
N PRO A 29 -5.97 -2.02 -7.28
CA PRO A 29 -6.36 -1.03 -6.28
C PRO A 29 -7.70 -1.31 -5.61
N ASP A 30 -8.65 -1.90 -6.33
CA ASP A 30 -9.96 -2.21 -5.77
C ASP A 30 -9.98 -3.48 -4.92
N ARG A 31 -8.84 -4.14 -4.76
CA ARG A 31 -8.74 -5.39 -4.03
C ARG A 31 -7.94 -5.29 -2.75
N VAL A 32 -7.45 -4.11 -2.41
CA VAL A 32 -6.60 -3.95 -1.25
C VAL A 32 -6.99 -2.75 -0.42
N ALA A 33 -6.64 -2.80 0.86
CA ALA A 33 -6.69 -1.65 1.75
C ALA A 33 -5.26 -1.32 2.15
N VAL A 34 -4.99 -0.05 2.43
CA VAL A 34 -3.65 0.42 2.75
C VAL A 34 -3.66 1.22 4.03
N GLU A 35 -2.74 0.88 4.92
CA GLU A 35 -2.39 1.72 6.07
C GLU A 35 -1.05 2.37 5.80
N LEU A 36 -0.96 3.64 6.08
CA LEU A 36 0.29 4.38 6.00
C LEU A 36 0.61 4.91 7.38
N ASN A 37 1.72 4.45 7.93
CA ASN A 37 2.15 4.85 9.28
C ASN A 37 1.03 4.68 10.31
N LEU A 38 0.38 3.51 10.27
CA LEU A 38 -0.67 3.08 11.18
C LEU A 38 -2.02 3.77 10.97
N GLU A 39 -2.18 4.52 9.88
CA GLU A 39 -3.46 5.16 9.57
C GLU A 39 -3.99 4.63 8.24
N ILE A 40 -5.27 4.30 8.22
CA ILE A 40 -5.92 3.85 6.99
C ILE A 40 -6.05 5.05 6.06
N VAL A 41 -5.64 4.87 4.81
CA VAL A 41 -5.76 5.90 3.80
C VAL A 41 -6.85 5.50 2.82
N SER A 42 -7.86 6.35 2.67
CA SER A 42 -8.95 6.06 1.74
C SER A 42 -8.44 6.01 0.31
N ARG A 43 -9.04 5.15 -0.49
CA ARG A 43 -8.61 4.95 -1.89
C ARG A 43 -8.64 6.25 -2.68
N ALA A 44 -9.59 7.13 -2.37
CA ALA A 44 -9.72 8.41 -3.06
C ALA A 44 -8.48 9.30 -2.92
N ARG A 45 -7.65 9.03 -1.90
CA ARG A 45 -6.46 9.84 -1.64
C ARG A 45 -5.17 9.23 -2.18
N TRP A 46 -5.23 8.00 -2.67
CA TRP A 46 -4.01 7.29 -3.07
C TRP A 46 -3.28 7.96 -4.22
N GLU A 47 -4.02 8.62 -5.10
CA GLU A 47 -3.43 9.27 -6.27
C GLU A 47 -2.60 10.50 -5.90
N GLU A 48 -2.94 11.14 -4.79
CA GLU A 48 -2.24 12.36 -4.36
C GLU A 48 -1.33 12.14 -3.15
N ALA A 49 -1.41 10.99 -2.51
CA ALA A 49 -0.61 10.72 -1.32
C ALA A 49 0.78 10.26 -1.72
N GLU A 50 1.75 11.16 -1.63
CA GLU A 50 3.13 10.84 -1.94
C GLU A 50 3.81 10.16 -0.77
N LEU A 51 4.60 9.15 -1.10
CA LEU A 51 5.37 8.39 -0.12
C LEU A 51 6.72 9.04 0.10
N ARG A 52 7.26 8.84 1.30
CA ARG A 52 8.53 9.44 1.70
C ARG A 52 9.44 8.39 2.31
N GLU A 53 10.71 8.72 2.34
CA GLU A 53 11.73 7.86 2.97
C GLU A 53 11.29 7.44 4.36
N GLY A 54 11.34 6.15 4.61
CA GLY A 54 11.03 5.61 5.94
C GLY A 54 9.56 5.35 6.21
N ASP A 55 8.68 5.65 5.27
CA ASP A 55 7.25 5.36 5.46
C ASP A 55 7.00 3.87 5.62
N LYS A 56 6.04 3.55 6.47
CA LYS A 56 5.61 2.17 6.71
C LYS A 56 4.22 1.96 6.14
N LEU A 57 4.10 0.96 5.28
CA LEU A 57 2.83 0.59 4.68
C LEU A 57 2.45 -0.83 5.05
N GLU A 58 1.17 -1.00 5.32
CA GLU A 58 0.56 -2.33 5.42
C GLU A 58 -0.48 -2.44 4.32
N VAL A 59 -0.34 -3.45 3.49
CA VAL A 59 -1.28 -3.69 2.39
C VAL A 59 -2.02 -4.98 2.70
N VAL A 60 -3.34 -4.89 2.77
CA VAL A 60 -4.20 -6.01 3.09
C VAL A 60 -5.05 -6.31 1.88
N GLN A 61 -5.07 -7.56 1.44
CA GLN A 61 -5.79 -7.96 0.26
C GLN A 61 -7.15 -8.54 0.65
N PHE A 62 -8.20 -8.14 -0.07
CA PHE A 62 -9.52 -8.72 0.11
C PHE A 62 -9.55 -10.12 -0.48
N VAL A 63 -10.19 -11.04 0.22
CA VAL A 63 -10.42 -12.37 -0.30
C VAL A 63 -11.62 -12.31 -1.23
N GLY A 64 -11.45 -12.85 -2.43
CA GLY A 64 -12.44 -12.73 -3.49
C GLY A 64 -13.84 -13.12 -3.07
N GLY A 65 -14.80 -12.28 -3.36
CA GLY A 65 -16.21 -12.50 -3.05
C GLY A 65 -16.54 -12.58 -1.59
N GLY A 66 -15.53 -12.67 -0.74
CA GLY A 66 -15.70 -12.78 0.67
C GLY A 66 -15.87 -11.46 1.35
N SER A 67 -16.28 -11.51 2.60
CA SER A 67 -16.45 -10.33 3.42
C SER A 67 -15.23 -10.06 4.27
N GLY A 68 -14.20 -10.86 4.16
CA GLY A 68 -13.03 -10.74 5.01
C GLY A 68 -11.85 -10.05 4.37
N LEU A 69 -10.97 -9.56 5.22
CA LEU A 69 -9.67 -9.06 4.83
C LEU A 69 -8.65 -10.10 5.24
N GLU A 70 -7.71 -10.35 4.35
CA GLU A 70 -6.58 -11.20 4.69
C GLU A 70 -5.29 -10.45 4.43
N SER A 71 -4.35 -10.63 5.33
CA SER A 71 -3.00 -10.15 5.09
C SER A 71 -2.36 -11.07 4.04
N SER A 72 -1.72 -10.46 3.07
CA SER A 72 -1.02 -11.22 2.02
C SER A 72 0.32 -11.76 2.50
N PHE A 73 0.66 -11.54 3.72
CA PHE A 73 2.03 -11.77 4.19
C PHE A 73 2.08 -12.48 5.51
#